data_5bc486bd97e4c8ca8bc80da26b74f9ae
#
_entry.id   5bc486bd97e4c8ca8bc80da26b74f9ae
#
_cell.length_a   1.000
_cell.length_b   1.000
_cell.length_c   1.000
_cell.angle_alpha   90.00
_cell.angle_beta   90.00
_cell.angle_gamma   90.00
#
_symmetry.space_group_name_H-M   'P 1'
#
loop_
_entity.id
_entity.type
_entity.pdbx_description
1 polymer ?
#
loop_
_entity_poly.entity_id
_entity_poly.type
_entity_poly.pdbx_seq_one_letter_code
_entity_poly.pdbx_strand_id
1 'polypeptide(L)'
;FGHNDEKKDSTRYTVPGGSFDDNLRRFVNETRAKGGIPVLFNSIVRRNFISPDDKDMKIDARKEPGAATKPVEGNVLYDTHGAYLESPRRVAKELGVAFVDMNKITHDLVQGMGPVESKKLFMWVQPQTVPAIPQGREDNTHLNVYGARVVAKLAVQAIAKEVPALAGYVRYYDYVVAKDGSGDFFTVQEAIDAVPDFRKGVRTTILIRKGVY
;
A
#
# COMPACT_ATOMS: atom_id res chain seq x y z
N PHE A 1 -3.41 9.87 1.64
CA PHE A 1 -3.79 10.90 2.63
C PHE A 1 -4.19 10.24 3.94
N GLY A 2 -4.23 11.02 5.06
CA GLY A 2 -4.63 10.54 6.39
C GLY A 2 -3.47 10.47 7.39
N HIS A 3 -2.38 9.76 7.09
CA HIS A 3 -1.25 9.57 8.00
C HIS A 3 -0.64 10.86 8.57
N ASN A 4 -0.54 11.92 7.77
CA ASN A 4 -0.02 13.21 8.21
C ASN A 4 -1.11 14.14 8.69
N ASP A 5 -2.32 13.96 8.17
CA ASP A 5 -3.50 14.77 8.49
C ASP A 5 -3.95 14.58 9.93
N GLU A 6 -3.69 13.44 10.55
CA GLU A 6 -4.05 13.12 11.94
C GLU A 6 -3.08 13.69 13.01
N LYS A 7 -1.96 14.31 12.58
CA LYS A 7 -0.94 14.85 13.50
C LYS A 7 -1.38 16.21 14.05
N LYS A 8 -2.05 16.22 15.21
CA LYS A 8 -2.66 17.40 15.85
C LYS A 8 -1.71 18.57 16.12
N ASP A 9 -0.44 18.28 16.29
CA ASP A 9 0.63 19.24 16.54
C ASP A 9 1.37 19.71 15.28
N SER A 10 0.81 19.42 14.11
CA SER A 10 1.36 19.74 12.81
C SER A 10 0.48 20.73 12.05
N THR A 11 1.11 21.61 11.24
CA THR A 11 0.41 22.45 10.26
C THR A 11 -0.37 21.66 9.20
N ARG A 12 -0.18 20.34 9.14
CA ARG A 12 -0.88 19.44 8.23
C ARG A 12 -2.16 18.88 8.82
N TYR A 13 -2.42 19.14 10.11
CA TYR A 13 -3.59 18.60 10.77
C TYR A 13 -4.89 19.08 10.12
N THR A 14 -5.76 18.14 9.83
CA THR A 14 -7.11 18.39 9.32
C THR A 14 -8.11 17.46 10.03
N VAL A 15 -9.36 17.89 10.11
CA VAL A 15 -10.40 17.23 10.90
C VAL A 15 -11.27 16.35 10.01
N PRO A 16 -11.40 15.02 10.28
CA PRO A 16 -12.33 14.15 9.57
C PRO A 16 -13.77 14.63 9.76
N GLY A 17 -14.54 14.65 8.68
CA GLY A 17 -15.90 15.23 8.67
C GLY A 17 -15.93 16.75 8.53
N GLY A 18 -14.78 17.41 8.52
CA GLY A 18 -14.59 18.84 8.32
C GLY A 18 -13.51 19.11 7.28
N SER A 19 -12.43 19.80 7.66
CA SER A 19 -11.37 20.25 6.75
C SER A 19 -10.68 19.14 5.98
N PHE A 20 -10.59 17.92 6.51
CA PHE A 20 -10.05 16.79 5.75
C PHE A 20 -10.97 16.41 4.58
N ASP A 21 -12.28 16.33 4.83
CA ASP A 21 -13.26 16.04 3.79
C ASP A 21 -13.35 17.16 2.76
N ASP A 22 -13.25 18.42 3.19
CA ASP A 22 -13.26 19.58 2.29
C ASP A 22 -12.06 19.57 1.34
N ASN A 23 -10.88 19.20 1.84
CA ASN A 23 -9.70 19.00 1.01
C ASN A 23 -9.89 17.87 -0.01
N LEU A 24 -10.51 16.75 0.38
CA LEU A 24 -10.81 15.66 -0.54
C LEU A 24 -11.80 16.09 -1.63
N ARG A 25 -12.86 16.82 -1.27
CA ARG A 25 -13.80 17.42 -2.25
C ARG A 25 -13.09 18.34 -3.23
N ARG A 26 -12.21 19.17 -2.71
CA ARG A 26 -11.41 20.09 -3.51
C ARG A 26 -10.53 19.35 -4.51
N PHE A 27 -9.81 18.30 -4.08
CA PHE A 27 -8.98 17.48 -4.96
C PHE A 27 -9.80 16.82 -6.08
N VAL A 28 -10.98 16.29 -5.74
CA VAL A 28 -11.89 15.71 -6.73
C VAL A 28 -12.33 16.75 -7.76
N ASN A 29 -12.78 17.92 -7.30
CA ASN A 29 -13.30 18.98 -8.18
C ASN A 29 -12.20 19.58 -9.06
N GLU A 30 -11.01 19.85 -8.51
CA GLU A 30 -9.88 20.36 -9.25
C GLU A 30 -9.39 19.35 -10.30
N THR A 31 -9.39 18.05 -9.99
CA THR A 31 -9.06 16.98 -10.96
C THR A 31 -10.06 16.96 -12.10
N ARG A 32 -11.36 17.01 -11.81
CA ARG A 32 -12.42 17.06 -12.83
C ARG A 32 -12.35 18.31 -13.70
N ALA A 33 -12.07 19.46 -13.10
CA ALA A 33 -11.90 20.72 -13.83
C ALA A 33 -10.75 20.69 -14.85
N LYS A 34 -9.79 19.78 -14.67
CA LYS A 34 -8.68 19.52 -15.61
C LYS A 34 -8.94 18.34 -16.55
N GLY A 35 -10.16 17.81 -16.60
CA GLY A 35 -10.52 16.65 -17.42
C GLY A 35 -10.04 15.30 -16.88
N GLY A 36 -9.52 15.25 -15.65
CA GLY A 36 -9.09 14.02 -15.02
C GLY A 36 -10.24 13.24 -14.39
N ILE A 37 -10.05 11.95 -14.21
CA ILE A 37 -10.99 11.05 -13.52
C ILE A 37 -10.40 10.72 -12.13
N PRO A 38 -10.94 11.29 -11.05
CA PRO A 38 -10.42 11.06 -9.71
C PRO A 38 -10.83 9.67 -9.20
N VAL A 39 -9.91 9.04 -8.46
CA VAL A 39 -10.15 7.82 -7.68
C VAL A 39 -9.65 8.08 -6.26
N LEU A 40 -10.49 7.88 -5.27
CA LEU A 40 -10.11 8.09 -3.88
C LEU A 40 -9.64 6.78 -3.22
N PHE A 41 -8.68 6.92 -2.33
CA PHE A 41 -8.11 5.85 -1.53
C PHE A 41 -8.11 6.27 -0.06
N ASN A 42 -8.33 5.33 0.85
CA ASN A 42 -7.99 5.53 2.25
C ASN A 42 -6.53 5.11 2.55
N SER A 43 -6.07 5.36 3.77
CA SER A 43 -4.71 5.06 4.19
C SER A 43 -4.48 3.55 4.29
N ILE A 44 -3.29 3.11 3.91
CA ILE A 44 -2.83 1.74 4.22
C ILE A 44 -2.69 1.56 5.73
N VAL A 45 -2.80 0.33 6.21
CA VAL A 45 -2.66 0.02 7.63
C VAL A 45 -1.23 0.27 8.13
N ARG A 46 -1.08 0.69 9.40
CA ARG A 46 0.18 0.58 10.13
C ARG A 46 0.31 -0.80 10.74
N ARG A 47 1.53 -1.29 10.85
CA ARG A 47 1.81 -2.61 11.42
C ARG A 47 1.83 -2.54 12.95
N ASN A 48 0.71 -2.27 13.57
CA ASN A 48 0.56 -2.24 15.03
C ASN A 48 -0.23 -3.46 15.50
N PHE A 49 0.45 -4.46 16.01
CA PHE A 49 -0.18 -5.63 16.62
C PHE A 49 -0.31 -5.43 18.14
N ILE A 50 -1.45 -5.79 18.66
CA ILE A 50 -1.75 -5.78 20.10
C ILE A 50 -2.14 -7.18 20.56
N SER A 51 -1.96 -7.48 21.85
CA SER A 51 -2.58 -8.65 22.46
C SER A 51 -4.10 -8.49 22.45
N PRO A 52 -4.87 -9.56 22.24
CA PRO A 52 -6.32 -9.52 22.40
C PRO A 52 -6.81 -8.99 23.75
N ASP A 53 -5.99 -9.15 24.79
CA ASP A 53 -6.28 -8.67 26.15
C ASP A 53 -6.02 -7.18 26.32
N ASP A 54 -5.26 -6.55 25.41
CA ASP A 54 -4.89 -5.13 25.46
C ASP A 54 -5.88 -4.24 24.68
N LYS A 55 -7.13 -4.66 24.53
CA LYS A 55 -8.14 -3.94 23.72
C LYS A 55 -8.37 -2.48 24.11
N ASP A 56 -8.05 -2.15 25.36
CA ASP A 56 -8.14 -0.77 25.89
C ASP A 56 -6.84 0.05 25.69
N MET A 57 -5.81 -0.55 25.13
CA MET A 57 -4.54 0.14 24.91
C MET A 57 -4.72 1.24 23.84
N LYS A 58 -4.71 2.49 24.28
CA LYS A 58 -4.65 3.66 23.39
C LYS A 58 -3.25 3.75 22.80
N ILE A 59 -3.01 3.04 21.71
CA ILE A 59 -1.75 3.13 20.98
C ILE A 59 -1.69 4.51 20.32
N ASP A 60 -0.86 5.38 20.85
CA ASP A 60 -0.48 6.60 20.13
C ASP A 60 0.63 6.23 19.12
N ALA A 61 0.22 5.86 17.91
CA ALA A 61 1.12 5.47 16.84
C ALA A 61 2.16 6.54 16.47
N ARG A 62 1.97 7.78 16.95
CA ARG A 62 2.93 8.88 16.74
C ARG A 62 4.06 8.86 17.76
N LYS A 63 3.76 8.44 18.99
CA LYS A 63 4.72 8.41 20.09
C LYS A 63 5.47 7.09 20.17
N GLU A 64 4.84 6.01 19.70
CA GLU A 64 5.38 4.65 19.78
C GLU A 64 5.29 3.95 18.41
N PRO A 65 6.02 4.43 17.40
CA PRO A 65 6.15 3.69 16.16
C PRO A 65 6.82 2.35 16.47
N GLY A 66 6.08 1.27 16.36
CA GLY A 66 6.57 -0.06 16.70
C GLY A 66 6.03 -0.65 17.99
N ALA A 67 5.16 0.06 18.71
CA ALA A 67 4.41 -0.54 19.81
C ALA A 67 3.78 -1.88 19.38
N ALA A 68 3.78 -2.85 20.26
CA ALA A 68 3.25 -4.21 20.03
C ALA A 68 3.95 -4.97 18.88
N THR A 69 5.25 -4.94 18.84
CA THR A 69 6.04 -5.66 17.84
C THR A 69 6.47 -7.06 18.28
N LYS A 70 6.25 -7.42 19.54
CA LYS A 70 6.60 -8.74 20.03
C LYS A 70 5.62 -9.78 19.46
N PRO A 71 6.13 -10.92 18.95
CA PRO A 71 5.28 -12.02 18.56
C PRO A 71 4.58 -12.56 19.81
N VAL A 72 3.27 -12.38 19.88
CA VAL A 72 2.42 -12.99 20.89
C VAL A 72 1.38 -13.79 20.14
N GLU A 73 1.14 -15.02 20.55
CA GLU A 73 0.09 -15.85 19.97
C GLU A 73 -1.24 -15.12 20.09
N GLY A 74 -1.99 -15.06 18.99
CA GLY A 74 -3.25 -14.35 18.94
C GLY A 74 -3.17 -12.83 18.78
N ASN A 75 -2.01 -12.25 18.47
CA ASN A 75 -1.90 -10.82 18.21
C ASN A 75 -2.84 -10.36 17.09
N VAL A 76 -3.57 -9.29 17.37
CA VAL A 76 -4.51 -8.66 16.44
C VAL A 76 -3.92 -7.36 15.92
N LEU A 77 -4.02 -7.17 14.61
CA LEU A 77 -3.62 -5.91 13.98
C LEU A 77 -4.62 -4.81 14.35
N TYR A 78 -4.11 -3.74 14.95
CA TYR A 78 -4.91 -2.61 15.40
C TYR A 78 -4.75 -1.42 14.46
N ASP A 79 -5.86 -0.92 13.91
CA ASP A 79 -5.84 0.27 13.07
C ASP A 79 -5.89 1.55 13.91
N THR A 80 -4.99 2.48 13.61
CA THR A 80 -4.83 3.73 14.36
C THR A 80 -5.37 4.96 13.64
N HIS A 81 -5.95 4.81 12.43
CA HIS A 81 -6.40 5.95 11.62
C HIS A 81 -7.79 6.45 11.99
N GLY A 82 -8.61 5.61 12.64
CA GLY A 82 -9.95 5.99 13.07
C GLY A 82 -10.82 6.60 11.95
N ALA A 83 -11.43 7.74 12.22
CA ALA A 83 -12.36 8.40 11.31
C ALA A 83 -11.75 8.85 9.97
N TYR A 84 -10.42 8.93 9.86
CA TYR A 84 -9.75 9.26 8.59
C TYR A 84 -9.94 8.19 7.52
N LEU A 85 -10.28 6.96 7.89
CA LEU A 85 -10.57 5.89 6.92
C LEU A 85 -11.91 6.08 6.22
N GLU A 86 -12.89 6.65 6.94
CA GLU A 86 -14.25 6.80 6.44
C GLU A 86 -14.44 8.07 5.59
N SER A 87 -13.63 9.09 5.80
CA SER A 87 -13.71 10.35 5.05
C SER A 87 -13.57 10.16 3.53
N PRO A 88 -12.55 9.44 2.99
CA PRO A 88 -12.45 9.22 1.55
C PRO A 88 -13.61 8.40 0.99
N ARG A 89 -14.12 7.40 1.73
CA ARG A 89 -15.29 6.60 1.34
C ARG A 89 -16.54 7.47 1.25
N ARG A 90 -16.77 8.32 2.27
CA ARG A 90 -17.92 9.23 2.32
C ARG A 90 -17.90 10.24 1.17
N VAL A 91 -16.75 10.90 0.95
CA VAL A 91 -16.60 11.90 -0.11
C VAL A 91 -16.70 11.24 -1.49
N ALA A 92 -16.15 10.03 -1.67
CA ALA A 92 -16.29 9.29 -2.91
C ALA A 92 -17.75 8.99 -3.25
N LYS A 93 -18.52 8.53 -2.24
CA LYS A 93 -19.95 8.26 -2.40
C LYS A 93 -20.73 9.56 -2.71
N GLU A 94 -20.44 10.66 -1.98
CA GLU A 94 -21.07 11.96 -2.16
C GLU A 94 -20.87 12.51 -3.57
N LEU A 95 -19.64 12.42 -4.09
CA LEU A 95 -19.28 12.99 -5.38
C LEU A 95 -19.37 11.99 -6.55
N GLY A 96 -19.79 10.75 -6.32
CA GLY A 96 -19.89 9.72 -7.35
C GLY A 96 -18.54 9.43 -8.03
N VAL A 97 -17.47 9.26 -7.25
CA VAL A 97 -16.15 8.85 -7.73
C VAL A 97 -15.80 7.45 -7.22
N ALA A 98 -14.94 6.75 -7.96
CA ALA A 98 -14.46 5.44 -7.54
C ALA A 98 -13.67 5.53 -6.23
N PHE A 99 -13.84 4.51 -5.39
CA PHE A 99 -13.15 4.39 -4.10
C PHE A 99 -12.48 3.02 -3.99
N VAL A 100 -11.22 3.01 -3.57
CA VAL A 100 -10.45 1.80 -3.29
C VAL A 100 -10.11 1.75 -1.80
N ASP A 101 -10.58 0.71 -1.12
CA ASP A 101 -10.33 0.50 0.30
C ASP A 101 -8.94 -0.13 0.53
N MET A 102 -7.91 0.70 0.45
CA MET A 102 -6.53 0.25 0.66
C MET A 102 -6.28 -0.15 2.12
N ASN A 103 -7.01 0.43 3.07
CA ASN A 103 -6.88 0.04 4.46
C ASN A 103 -7.29 -1.43 4.64
N LYS A 104 -8.50 -1.80 4.19
CA LYS A 104 -8.95 -3.19 4.28
C LYS A 104 -8.01 -4.16 3.58
N ILE A 105 -7.58 -3.85 2.36
CA ILE A 105 -6.68 -4.70 1.56
C ILE A 105 -5.35 -4.92 2.28
N THR A 106 -4.75 -3.87 2.82
CA THR A 106 -3.47 -3.97 3.52
C THR A 106 -3.61 -4.53 4.93
N HIS A 107 -4.75 -4.31 5.59
CA HIS A 107 -5.07 -4.96 6.87
C HIS A 107 -5.14 -6.48 6.70
N ASP A 108 -5.88 -6.97 5.71
CA ASP A 108 -6.03 -8.41 5.45
C ASP A 108 -4.66 -9.04 5.13
N LEU A 109 -3.82 -8.35 4.33
CA LEU A 109 -2.45 -8.79 4.05
C LEU A 109 -1.60 -8.88 5.31
N VAL A 110 -1.52 -7.80 6.08
CA VAL A 110 -0.61 -7.70 7.24
C VAL A 110 -1.08 -8.60 8.38
N GLN A 111 -2.39 -8.66 8.64
CA GLN A 111 -2.98 -9.58 9.62
C GLN A 111 -2.72 -11.05 9.23
N GLY A 112 -2.91 -11.40 7.95
CA GLY A 112 -2.68 -12.76 7.46
C GLY A 112 -1.21 -13.20 7.55
N MET A 113 -0.26 -12.27 7.41
CA MET A 113 1.17 -12.53 7.61
C MET A 113 1.56 -12.61 9.09
N GLY A 114 0.79 -11.99 9.98
CA GLY A 114 1.08 -11.95 11.41
C GLY A 114 2.26 -11.03 11.78
N PRO A 115 2.54 -10.92 13.10
CA PRO A 115 3.49 -9.92 13.62
C PRO A 115 4.96 -10.15 13.25
N VAL A 116 5.36 -11.35 12.88
CA VAL A 116 6.75 -11.67 12.51
C VAL A 116 6.97 -11.43 11.03
N GLU A 117 6.21 -12.14 10.19
CA GLU A 117 6.43 -12.15 8.73
C GLU A 117 6.11 -10.79 8.08
N SER A 118 5.13 -10.05 8.61
CA SER A 118 4.78 -8.73 8.09
C SER A 118 5.89 -7.68 8.20
N LYS A 119 6.90 -7.88 9.08
CA LYS A 119 8.10 -7.02 9.12
C LYS A 119 8.77 -6.88 7.76
N LYS A 120 8.70 -7.93 6.92
CA LYS A 120 9.28 -7.95 5.56
C LYS A 120 8.71 -6.88 4.64
N LEU A 121 7.51 -6.38 4.92
CA LEU A 121 6.86 -5.33 4.12
C LEU A 121 7.30 -3.92 4.53
N PHE A 122 7.77 -3.74 5.74
CA PHE A 122 8.02 -2.44 6.35
C PHE A 122 9.52 -2.14 6.48
N MET A 123 9.86 -0.90 6.87
CA MET A 123 11.25 -0.46 7.02
C MET A 123 11.88 -0.99 8.32
N TRP A 124 11.99 -2.32 8.38
CA TRP A 124 12.72 -3.05 9.40
C TRP A 124 14.11 -3.40 8.89
N VAL A 125 15.12 -2.71 9.43
CA VAL A 125 16.53 -2.81 9.01
C VAL A 125 17.38 -3.15 10.23
N GLN A 126 18.13 -4.24 10.14
CA GLN A 126 19.06 -4.62 11.21
C GLN A 126 20.22 -3.62 11.30
N PRO A 127 20.74 -3.35 12.49
CA PRO A 127 21.93 -2.52 12.65
C PRO A 127 23.08 -3.00 11.76
N GLN A 128 23.86 -2.05 11.22
CA GLN A 128 25.05 -2.28 10.41
C GLN A 128 24.84 -3.03 9.07
N THR A 129 23.59 -3.21 8.64
CA THR A 129 23.31 -3.88 7.35
C THR A 129 23.16 -2.92 6.16
N VAL A 130 22.80 -1.67 6.44
CA VAL A 130 22.63 -0.61 5.43
C VAL A 130 23.48 0.61 5.84
N PRO A 131 24.47 1.02 5.03
CA PRO A 131 25.38 2.12 5.37
C PRO A 131 24.67 3.43 5.70
N ALA A 132 23.55 3.75 5.03
CA ALA A 132 22.77 4.95 5.28
C ALA A 132 21.94 4.90 6.59
N ILE A 133 21.81 3.73 7.21
CA ILE A 133 21.03 3.50 8.43
C ILE A 133 21.85 2.60 9.37
N PRO A 134 22.98 3.07 9.88
CA PRO A 134 23.92 2.22 10.64
C PRO A 134 23.35 1.72 11.97
N GLN A 135 22.41 2.45 12.59
CA GLN A 135 21.73 2.04 13.83
C GLN A 135 20.60 1.03 13.58
N GLY A 136 20.30 0.71 12.31
CA GLY A 136 19.11 -0.03 11.97
C GLY A 136 17.84 0.82 12.04
N ARG A 137 16.69 0.22 11.79
CA ARG A 137 15.38 0.89 11.84
C ARG A 137 14.26 -0.10 12.15
N GLU A 138 13.36 0.29 13.02
CA GLU A 138 12.16 -0.45 13.36
C GLU A 138 10.94 0.43 13.08
N ASP A 139 10.44 0.39 11.85
CA ASP A 139 9.39 1.29 11.39
C ASP A 139 8.18 0.47 10.93
N ASN A 140 7.06 0.66 11.61
CA ASN A 140 5.79 -0.02 11.34
C ASN A 140 4.85 0.78 10.42
N THR A 141 5.30 1.93 9.92
CA THR A 141 4.47 2.84 9.11
C THR A 141 4.91 2.87 7.65
N HIS A 142 6.21 2.94 7.40
CA HIS A 142 6.75 3.08 6.06
C HIS A 142 7.09 1.72 5.44
N LEU A 143 6.58 1.49 4.25
CA LEU A 143 6.92 0.31 3.47
C LEU A 143 8.36 0.39 2.95
N ASN A 144 9.05 -0.75 2.92
CA ASN A 144 10.26 -0.89 2.14
C ASN A 144 9.93 -1.15 0.66
N VAL A 145 10.96 -1.27 -0.20
CA VAL A 145 10.76 -1.48 -1.66
C VAL A 145 9.95 -2.74 -1.95
N TYR A 146 10.20 -3.83 -1.22
CA TYR A 146 9.44 -5.07 -1.38
C TYR A 146 7.96 -4.88 -1.00
N GLY A 147 7.70 -4.33 0.18
CA GLY A 147 6.34 -4.05 0.65
C GLY A 147 5.59 -3.09 -0.26
N ALA A 148 6.26 -2.04 -0.75
CA ALA A 148 5.67 -1.10 -1.70
C ALA A 148 5.21 -1.80 -3.01
N ARG A 149 6.03 -2.73 -3.54
CA ARG A 149 5.66 -3.53 -4.72
C ARG A 149 4.49 -4.47 -4.47
N VAL A 150 4.47 -5.14 -3.31
CA VAL A 150 3.36 -6.03 -2.93
C VAL A 150 2.06 -5.22 -2.82
N VAL A 151 2.08 -4.11 -2.10
CA VAL A 151 0.92 -3.24 -1.92
C VAL A 151 0.48 -2.60 -3.24
N ALA A 152 1.42 -2.14 -4.08
CA ALA A 152 1.10 -1.60 -5.40
C ALA A 152 0.40 -2.62 -6.30
N LYS A 153 0.84 -3.89 -6.29
CA LYS A 153 0.17 -4.96 -7.04
C LYS A 153 -1.29 -5.15 -6.59
N LEU A 154 -1.53 -5.15 -5.29
CA LEU A 154 -2.90 -5.24 -4.74
C LEU A 154 -3.74 -4.01 -5.10
N ALA A 155 -3.14 -2.80 -5.02
CA ALA A 155 -3.81 -1.57 -5.41
C ALA A 155 -4.23 -1.58 -6.89
N VAL A 156 -3.34 -2.01 -7.79
CA VAL A 156 -3.63 -2.11 -9.23
C VAL A 156 -4.77 -3.09 -9.50
N GLN A 157 -4.79 -4.23 -8.83
CA GLN A 157 -5.89 -5.20 -8.95
C GLN A 157 -7.23 -4.62 -8.45
N ALA A 158 -7.20 -3.89 -7.34
CA ALA A 158 -8.39 -3.24 -6.80
C ALA A 158 -8.88 -2.09 -7.71
N ILE A 159 -7.97 -1.27 -8.25
CA ILE A 159 -8.29 -0.23 -9.24
C ILE A 159 -8.98 -0.85 -10.46
N ALA A 160 -8.47 -1.96 -10.99
CA ALA A 160 -9.07 -2.63 -12.15
C ALA A 160 -10.51 -3.08 -11.89
N LYS A 161 -10.81 -3.46 -10.65
CA LYS A 161 -12.15 -3.85 -10.22
C LYS A 161 -13.09 -2.64 -10.06
N GLU A 162 -12.61 -1.59 -9.39
CA GLU A 162 -13.41 -0.40 -9.08
C GLU A 162 -13.52 0.58 -10.26
N VAL A 163 -12.59 0.50 -11.22
CA VAL A 163 -12.55 1.32 -12.44
C VAL A 163 -12.42 0.41 -13.66
N PRO A 164 -13.51 -0.20 -14.15
CA PRO A 164 -13.46 -1.20 -15.23
C PRO A 164 -12.75 -0.74 -16.51
N ALA A 165 -12.79 0.56 -16.81
CA ALA A 165 -12.08 1.15 -17.95
C ALA A 165 -10.55 0.94 -17.88
N LEU A 166 -10.00 0.72 -16.69
CA LEU A 166 -8.57 0.47 -16.47
C LEU A 166 -8.21 -1.02 -16.44
N ALA A 167 -9.20 -1.92 -16.39
CA ALA A 167 -8.96 -3.37 -16.27
C ALA A 167 -8.09 -3.93 -17.41
N GLY A 168 -8.27 -3.44 -18.64
CA GLY A 168 -7.47 -3.85 -19.81
C GLY A 168 -6.02 -3.41 -19.78
N TYR A 169 -5.67 -2.45 -18.93
CA TYR A 169 -4.31 -1.95 -18.77
C TYR A 169 -3.54 -2.61 -17.60
N VAL A 170 -4.20 -3.44 -16.81
CA VAL A 170 -3.58 -4.11 -15.67
C VAL A 170 -2.66 -5.22 -16.14
N ARG A 171 -1.40 -5.14 -15.79
CA ARG A 171 -0.41 -6.18 -16.02
C ARG A 171 -0.33 -7.11 -14.82
N TYR A 172 -0.61 -8.39 -15.05
CA TYR A 172 -0.50 -9.45 -14.04
C TYR A 172 0.90 -10.07 -13.96
N TYR A 173 1.74 -9.76 -14.96
CA TYR A 173 3.10 -10.28 -15.11
C TYR A 173 4.07 -9.11 -15.19
N ASP A 174 5.28 -9.30 -14.69
CA ASP A 174 6.33 -8.28 -14.77
C ASP A 174 6.75 -8.04 -16.23
N TYR A 175 6.84 -9.12 -17.00
CA TYR A 175 7.17 -9.09 -18.43
C TYR A 175 6.26 -10.01 -19.24
N VAL A 176 6.07 -9.66 -20.49
CA VAL A 176 5.31 -10.45 -21.47
C VAL A 176 6.21 -10.67 -22.70
N VAL A 177 6.41 -11.92 -23.07
CA VAL A 177 7.09 -12.33 -24.31
C VAL A 177 6.05 -12.69 -25.34
N ALA A 178 6.10 -12.08 -26.52
CA ALA A 178 5.16 -12.36 -27.61
C ALA A 178 5.81 -12.11 -28.98
N LYS A 179 5.79 -13.12 -29.86
CA LYS A 179 6.33 -13.04 -31.23
C LYS A 179 5.63 -12.05 -32.14
N ASP A 180 4.36 -11.77 -31.86
CA ASP A 180 3.53 -10.85 -32.63
C ASP A 180 3.72 -9.37 -32.27
N GLY A 181 4.66 -9.06 -31.38
CA GLY A 181 4.95 -7.70 -30.92
C GLY A 181 3.95 -7.16 -29.89
N SER A 182 3.00 -7.97 -29.42
CA SER A 182 2.03 -7.57 -28.39
C SER A 182 2.58 -7.71 -26.96
N GLY A 183 3.83 -8.12 -26.81
CA GLY A 183 4.56 -8.24 -25.54
C GLY A 183 5.62 -7.15 -25.35
N ASP A 184 6.33 -7.24 -24.25
CA ASP A 184 7.47 -6.36 -23.96
C ASP A 184 8.75 -6.83 -24.70
N PHE A 185 8.84 -8.13 -25.03
CA PHE A 185 9.98 -8.76 -25.69
C PHE A 185 9.53 -9.77 -26.75
N PHE A 186 10.37 -9.99 -27.76
CA PHE A 186 10.15 -10.99 -28.81
C PHE A 186 10.70 -12.36 -28.45
N THR A 187 11.69 -12.43 -27.55
CA THR A 187 12.31 -13.68 -27.14
C THR A 187 12.28 -13.86 -25.62
N VAL A 188 12.32 -15.11 -25.18
CA VAL A 188 12.41 -15.47 -23.76
C VAL A 188 13.73 -14.97 -23.16
N GLN A 189 14.82 -15.04 -23.94
CA GLN A 189 16.13 -14.61 -23.47
C GLN A 189 16.17 -13.11 -23.18
N GLU A 190 15.62 -12.28 -24.06
CA GLU A 190 15.51 -10.82 -23.83
C GLU A 190 14.78 -10.50 -22.52
N ALA A 191 13.68 -11.22 -22.22
CA ALA A 191 12.94 -11.03 -20.99
C ALA A 191 13.74 -11.47 -19.75
N ILE A 192 14.54 -12.54 -19.85
CA ILE A 192 15.42 -13.01 -18.78
C ILE A 192 16.52 -11.99 -18.54
N ASP A 193 17.16 -11.50 -19.59
CA ASP A 193 18.27 -10.54 -19.53
C ASP A 193 17.82 -9.18 -18.97
N ALA A 194 16.54 -8.83 -19.13
CA ALA A 194 15.93 -7.64 -18.58
C ALA A 194 15.62 -7.75 -17.06
N VAL A 195 15.72 -8.94 -16.47
CA VAL A 195 15.55 -9.10 -15.02
C VAL A 195 16.75 -8.50 -14.30
N PRO A 196 16.56 -7.48 -13.43
CA PRO A 196 17.68 -6.88 -12.71
C PRO A 196 18.42 -7.92 -11.84
N ASP A 197 19.74 -7.90 -11.90
CA ASP A 197 20.59 -8.73 -11.05
C ASP A 197 20.38 -8.47 -9.56
N PHE A 198 20.71 -9.44 -8.73
CA PHE A 198 20.70 -9.34 -7.27
C PHE A 198 19.34 -9.07 -6.61
N ARG A 199 18.24 -9.47 -7.23
CA ARG A 199 16.91 -9.42 -6.63
C ARG A 199 16.76 -10.46 -5.51
N LYS A 200 17.25 -10.16 -4.32
CA LYS A 200 17.01 -11.02 -3.16
C LYS A 200 15.52 -10.94 -2.74
N GLY A 201 14.83 -12.09 -2.82
CA GLY A 201 13.48 -12.26 -2.28
C GLY A 201 12.32 -11.73 -3.14
N VAL A 202 12.58 -11.26 -4.37
CA VAL A 202 11.51 -10.83 -5.29
C VAL A 202 11.43 -11.76 -6.48
N ARG A 203 10.30 -12.45 -6.65
CA ARG A 203 10.02 -13.25 -7.84
C ARG A 203 9.68 -12.33 -9.02
N THR A 204 10.35 -12.51 -10.16
CA THR A 204 9.93 -11.96 -11.44
C THR A 204 9.05 -12.97 -12.17
N THR A 205 7.92 -12.51 -12.67
CA THR A 205 6.97 -13.33 -13.44
C THR A 205 7.01 -12.93 -14.91
N ILE A 206 7.26 -13.91 -15.79
CA ILE A 206 7.31 -13.71 -17.23
C ILE A 206 6.20 -14.54 -17.86
N LEU A 207 5.25 -13.88 -18.53
CA LEU A 207 4.26 -14.54 -19.37
C LEU A 207 4.86 -14.79 -20.76
N ILE A 208 4.96 -16.03 -21.16
CA ILE A 208 5.31 -16.40 -22.53
C ILE A 208 4.02 -16.74 -23.24
N ARG A 209 3.63 -15.91 -24.22
CA ARG A 209 2.46 -16.19 -25.05
C ARG A 209 2.74 -17.34 -25.99
N LYS A 210 1.67 -17.99 -26.49
CA LYS A 210 1.80 -19.10 -27.43
C LYS A 210 2.62 -18.68 -28.66
N GLY A 211 3.66 -19.46 -28.99
CA GLY A 211 4.56 -19.22 -30.12
C GLY A 211 5.73 -20.22 -30.14
N VAL A 212 6.55 -20.12 -31.18
CA VAL A 212 7.85 -20.82 -31.26
C VAL A 212 8.93 -19.78 -30.95
N TYR A 213 9.76 -20.04 -29.95
CA TYR A 213 10.79 -19.13 -29.44
C TYR A 213 12.18 -19.70 -29.56
#